data_5bbb2e1a7b137772bb76641b1a681c30
#
_entry.id   5bbb2e1a7b137772bb76641b1a681c30
#
_cell.length_a   1.000
_cell.length_b   1.000
_cell.length_c   1.000
_cell.angle_alpha   90.00
_cell.angle_beta   90.00
_cell.angle_gamma   90.00
#
_symmetry.space_group_name_H-M   'P 1'
#
loop_
_entity.id
_entity.type
_entity.pdbx_description
1 polymer ?
#
loop_
_entity_poly.entity_id
_entity_poly.type
_entity_poly.pdbx_seq_one_letter_code
_entity_poly.pdbx_strand_id
1 'polypeptide(L)'
;MDLLKVHKLNFCKLEKGEGLYDDVDIHAQQIVNAKYLRRTGYENNPDICALPKLLSNRELGDATTRGLLNYNYEEVKNMPGYLKKESLLQIQNAYYPLAHVFDMAYAVDAALVSSYMAREQRCSGREEILPSGQSSGNVYSLRNNLVGRAYSFLVTGNTGCGKTVAMNQIKNLYPTAIYHKFDDYEYTQIPILIVTALVGNMGELLTACGGRIDEIMDTGTYYADQIRHRNVGQACNRLKQWIKLFHIGLIVIDEIQFMNFNVGNSSFENLVGIAEETGCALGLIGNRDANAKIYNHPRIVNRVMLNRIEIGISEEVDRVFFVQALKHLWEYQWTNERTELIEEIQNQLINDSLYNIAILKALLIRVQYEAIKKYPKGGITAEYIHTIAEKYFAEMRTLILQDTPASERKVLSILQQQNTVIIEDAKQQKRRNQISAVEEINKIDFDVKNQVKLGQVYTILGYLGYTETQIKRALRMSVNANKDLQYLDVNFIVDALKKCLDSGKPDTKIKAISIKEVNKTAESVVKERIQNGV
;
A
#
# COMPACT_ATOMS: atom_id res chain seq x y z
N MET A 1 -2.33 -48.47 -12.90
CA MET A 1 -1.51 -47.29 -13.33
C MET A 1 -2.47 -46.27 -13.94
N ASP A 2 -3.34 -45.67 -13.13
CA ASP A 2 -4.21 -44.62 -13.60
C ASP A 2 -3.52 -43.30 -13.33
N LEU A 3 -2.99 -42.77 -14.41
CA LEU A 3 -2.36 -41.48 -14.54
C LEU A 3 -3.36 -40.39 -14.09
N LEU A 4 -2.90 -39.53 -13.21
CA LEU A 4 -3.44 -38.22 -12.90
C LEU A 4 -4.49 -37.76 -13.93
N LYS A 5 -5.77 -37.80 -13.58
CA LYS A 5 -6.77 -37.10 -14.38
C LYS A 5 -6.47 -35.61 -14.28
N VAL A 6 -5.81 -35.11 -15.29
CA VAL A 6 -5.62 -33.65 -15.45
C VAL A 6 -6.99 -33.08 -15.74
N HIS A 7 -7.59 -32.39 -14.76
CA HIS A 7 -8.88 -31.74 -14.98
C HIS A 7 -8.73 -30.69 -16.05
N LYS A 8 -9.56 -30.76 -17.08
CA LYS A 8 -9.60 -29.78 -18.15
C LYS A 8 -10.23 -28.49 -17.61
N LEU A 9 -9.40 -27.50 -17.30
CA LEU A 9 -9.89 -26.21 -16.80
C LEU A 9 -10.58 -25.43 -17.95
N ASN A 10 -11.73 -24.86 -17.64
CA ASN A 10 -12.41 -23.93 -18.54
C ASN A 10 -11.88 -22.52 -18.25
N PHE A 11 -11.02 -22.01 -19.14
CA PHE A 11 -10.42 -20.70 -18.96
C PHE A 11 -11.35 -19.56 -19.38
N CYS A 12 -11.48 -18.57 -18.52
CA CYS A 12 -12.16 -17.31 -18.82
C CYS A 12 -11.31 -16.47 -19.79
N LYS A 13 -12.01 -15.74 -20.70
CA LYS A 13 -11.41 -14.66 -21.48
C LYS A 13 -11.78 -13.36 -20.79
N LEU A 14 -10.79 -12.57 -20.40
CA LEU A 14 -11.00 -11.26 -19.82
C LEU A 14 -10.88 -10.20 -20.90
N GLU A 15 -11.76 -9.20 -20.87
CA GLU A 15 -11.59 -7.98 -21.66
C GLU A 15 -10.51 -7.11 -21.05
N LYS A 16 -10.08 -6.08 -21.83
CA LYS A 16 -9.00 -5.19 -21.35
C LYS A 16 -9.49 -4.36 -20.17
N GLY A 17 -8.89 -4.55 -19.02
CA GLY A 17 -9.22 -3.85 -17.79
C GLY A 17 -10.14 -4.62 -16.83
N GLU A 18 -10.64 -5.79 -17.24
CA GLU A 18 -11.43 -6.65 -16.36
C GLU A 18 -10.56 -7.51 -15.45
N GLY A 19 -10.96 -7.65 -14.19
CA GLY A 19 -10.43 -8.61 -13.22
C GLY A 19 -11.20 -9.94 -13.28
N LEU A 20 -10.59 -11.01 -12.77
CA LEU A 20 -11.19 -12.36 -12.79
C LEU A 20 -12.47 -12.46 -11.96
N TYR A 21 -12.66 -11.62 -10.97
CA TYR A 21 -13.77 -11.62 -10.02
C TYR A 21 -14.46 -10.25 -9.91
N ASP A 22 -14.42 -9.41 -10.93
CA ASP A 22 -15.01 -8.06 -10.89
C ASP A 22 -16.53 -8.05 -10.71
N ASP A 23 -17.20 -9.17 -11.07
CA ASP A 23 -18.65 -9.36 -10.88
C ASP A 23 -19.01 -9.79 -9.46
N VAL A 24 -18.05 -9.96 -8.58
CA VAL A 24 -18.25 -10.43 -7.20
C VAL A 24 -17.73 -9.37 -6.23
N ASP A 25 -18.51 -9.06 -5.20
CA ASP A 25 -18.02 -8.25 -4.09
C ASP A 25 -17.03 -9.04 -3.23
N ILE A 26 -15.76 -9.00 -3.64
CA ILE A 26 -14.66 -9.67 -2.90
C ILE A 26 -14.41 -9.05 -1.52
N HIS A 27 -14.98 -7.88 -1.23
CA HIS A 27 -14.91 -7.24 0.09
C HIS A 27 -15.94 -7.80 1.08
N ALA A 28 -16.98 -8.46 0.58
CA ALA A 28 -18.06 -8.99 1.40
C ALA A 28 -17.71 -10.28 2.16
N GLN A 29 -16.44 -10.66 2.24
CA GLN A 29 -15.96 -11.91 2.89
C GLN A 29 -16.67 -13.19 2.38
N GLN A 30 -17.08 -13.21 1.12
CA GLN A 30 -17.81 -14.33 0.54
C GLN A 30 -16.86 -15.36 -0.04
N ILE A 31 -17.31 -16.62 0.00
CA ILE A 31 -16.68 -17.71 -0.77
C ILE A 31 -17.17 -17.56 -2.21
N VAL A 32 -16.25 -17.36 -3.13
CA VAL A 32 -16.58 -17.21 -4.56
C VAL A 32 -16.36 -18.51 -5.31
N ASN A 33 -17.17 -18.79 -6.34
CA ASN A 33 -16.92 -19.92 -7.23
C ASN A 33 -15.66 -19.69 -8.05
N ALA A 34 -14.86 -20.74 -8.22
CA ALA A 34 -13.61 -20.67 -8.97
C ALA A 34 -13.86 -20.29 -10.43
N LYS A 35 -13.16 -19.27 -10.88
CA LYS A 35 -12.98 -18.90 -12.28
C LYS A 35 -11.51 -19.11 -12.61
N TYR A 36 -11.19 -19.59 -13.80
CA TYR A 36 -9.82 -19.93 -14.13
C TYR A 36 -9.27 -19.02 -15.23
N LEU A 37 -8.16 -18.39 -14.94
CA LEU A 37 -7.38 -17.60 -15.90
C LEU A 37 -6.21 -18.45 -16.38
N ARG A 38 -5.97 -18.48 -17.71
CA ARG A 38 -4.78 -19.17 -18.24
C ARG A 38 -3.51 -18.44 -17.82
N ARG A 39 -2.68 -19.13 -17.03
CA ARG A 39 -1.34 -18.68 -16.66
C ARG A 39 -0.31 -19.60 -17.33
N THR A 40 0.48 -19.03 -18.24
CA THR A 40 1.46 -19.79 -19.04
C THR A 40 2.43 -20.53 -18.14
N GLY A 41 2.54 -21.83 -18.33
CA GLY A 41 3.38 -22.74 -17.52
C GLY A 41 2.69 -23.30 -16.28
N TYR A 42 1.45 -22.86 -15.97
CA TYR A 42 0.69 -23.32 -14.79
C TYR A 42 -0.72 -23.82 -15.15
N GLU A 43 -0.99 -24.12 -16.43
CA GLU A 43 -2.32 -24.43 -16.94
C GLU A 43 -2.97 -25.67 -16.27
N ASN A 44 -2.15 -26.51 -15.65
CA ASN A 44 -2.63 -27.72 -14.96
C ASN A 44 -2.84 -27.51 -13.44
N ASN A 45 -2.56 -26.31 -12.93
CA ASN A 45 -2.70 -26.02 -11.50
C ASN A 45 -3.95 -25.15 -11.26
N PRO A 46 -5.06 -25.74 -10.77
CA PRO A 46 -6.29 -25.00 -10.54
C PRO A 46 -6.13 -23.90 -9.49
N ASP A 47 -5.36 -24.14 -8.43
CA ASP A 47 -5.13 -23.16 -7.37
C ASP A 47 -4.44 -21.89 -7.91
N ILE A 48 -3.49 -22.04 -8.84
CA ILE A 48 -2.80 -20.90 -9.47
C ILE A 48 -3.71 -20.23 -10.50
N CYS A 49 -4.41 -21.02 -11.32
CA CYS A 49 -5.29 -20.49 -12.36
C CYS A 49 -6.51 -19.76 -11.80
N ALA A 50 -6.94 -20.08 -10.57
CA ALA A 50 -8.05 -19.41 -9.90
C ALA A 50 -7.63 -18.09 -9.20
N LEU A 51 -6.33 -17.80 -9.08
CA LEU A 51 -5.90 -16.52 -8.54
C LEU A 51 -6.19 -15.37 -9.51
N PRO A 52 -6.51 -14.17 -9.00
CA PRO A 52 -6.57 -12.97 -9.81
C PRO A 52 -5.29 -12.75 -10.60
N LYS A 53 -5.39 -12.07 -11.73
CA LYS A 53 -4.22 -11.65 -12.52
C LYS A 53 -3.29 -10.78 -11.67
N LEU A 54 -1.97 -11.00 -11.77
CA LEU A 54 -1.01 -10.05 -11.25
C LEU A 54 -1.18 -8.72 -12.00
N LEU A 55 -1.50 -7.68 -11.25
CA LEU A 55 -1.69 -6.35 -11.79
C LEU A 55 -0.33 -5.71 -12.11
N SER A 56 -0.25 -4.97 -13.20
CA SER A 56 0.86 -4.06 -13.43
C SER A 56 0.88 -2.97 -12.34
N ASN A 57 2.02 -2.34 -12.11
CA ASN A 57 2.12 -1.27 -11.10
C ASN A 57 1.08 -0.16 -11.32
N ARG A 58 0.75 0.15 -12.56
CA ARG A 58 -0.29 1.11 -12.89
C ARG A 58 -1.68 0.63 -12.45
N GLU A 59 -2.08 -0.57 -12.91
CA GLU A 59 -3.37 -1.16 -12.54
C GLU A 59 -3.50 -1.29 -11.02
N LEU A 60 -2.41 -1.68 -10.34
CA LEU A 60 -2.36 -1.77 -8.88
C LEU A 60 -2.51 -0.40 -8.21
N GLY A 61 -1.84 0.63 -8.72
CA GLY A 61 -1.98 2.00 -8.25
C GLY A 61 -3.43 2.49 -8.37
N ASP A 62 -4.04 2.26 -9.52
CA ASP A 62 -5.44 2.65 -9.78
C ASP A 62 -6.42 1.84 -8.89
N ALA A 63 -6.22 0.54 -8.74
CA ALA A 63 -7.08 -0.34 -7.94
C ALA A 63 -6.99 -0.08 -6.42
N THR A 64 -5.84 0.37 -5.92
CA THR A 64 -5.63 0.61 -4.49
C THR A 64 -5.87 2.05 -4.07
N THR A 65 -5.80 3.03 -4.98
CA THR A 65 -6.09 4.43 -4.66
C THR A 65 -7.57 4.59 -4.30
N ARG A 66 -7.83 5.15 -3.13
CA ARG A 66 -9.19 5.40 -2.63
C ARG A 66 -9.36 6.84 -2.21
N GLY A 67 -10.31 7.51 -2.85
CA GLY A 67 -10.82 8.79 -2.40
C GLY A 67 -11.90 8.63 -1.32
N LEU A 68 -12.39 9.74 -0.81
CA LEU A 68 -13.54 9.75 0.08
C LEU A 68 -14.84 9.70 -0.76
N LEU A 69 -15.68 8.72 -0.47
CA LEU A 69 -17.00 8.61 -1.10
C LEU A 69 -17.85 9.83 -0.73
N ASN A 70 -18.49 10.41 -1.74
CA ASN A 70 -19.42 11.55 -1.57
C ASN A 70 -18.79 12.81 -0.93
N TYR A 71 -17.47 12.98 -0.98
CA TYR A 71 -16.85 14.22 -0.53
C TYR A 71 -17.10 15.35 -1.53
N ASN A 72 -17.76 16.42 -1.07
CA ASN A 72 -17.98 17.65 -1.82
C ASN A 72 -17.60 18.85 -0.94
N TYR A 73 -16.56 19.58 -1.33
CA TYR A 73 -16.09 20.72 -0.54
C TYR A 73 -17.15 21.81 -0.38
N GLU A 74 -17.97 22.08 -1.41
CA GLU A 74 -19.01 23.11 -1.37
C GLU A 74 -20.12 22.81 -0.33
N GLU A 75 -20.40 21.52 -0.11
CA GLU A 75 -21.30 21.08 0.94
C GLU A 75 -20.63 21.15 2.31
N VAL A 76 -19.40 20.64 2.39
CA VAL A 76 -18.61 20.56 3.62
C VAL A 76 -18.33 21.95 4.20
N LYS A 77 -18.00 22.96 3.37
CA LYS A 77 -17.69 24.31 3.86
C LYS A 77 -18.86 24.97 4.58
N ASN A 78 -20.09 24.60 4.23
CA ASN A 78 -21.32 25.13 4.79
C ASN A 78 -21.85 24.33 6.00
N MET A 79 -21.22 23.20 6.33
CA MET A 79 -21.62 22.36 7.48
C MET A 79 -21.38 23.09 8.82
N PRO A 80 -22.22 22.85 9.84
CA PRO A 80 -21.92 23.24 11.21
C PRO A 80 -20.60 22.69 11.71
N GLY A 81 -19.86 23.46 12.53
CA GLY A 81 -18.52 23.12 12.98
C GLY A 81 -18.42 21.77 13.73
N TYR A 82 -19.47 21.33 14.42
CA TYR A 82 -19.47 20.03 15.08
C TYR A 82 -19.53 18.86 14.08
N LEU A 83 -20.33 18.99 13.01
CA LEU A 83 -20.41 17.99 11.93
C LEU A 83 -19.11 17.94 11.13
N LYS A 84 -18.46 19.10 10.87
CA LYS A 84 -17.14 19.14 10.26
C LYS A 84 -16.11 18.33 11.05
N LYS A 85 -16.10 18.48 12.38
CA LYS A 85 -15.17 17.76 13.26
C LYS A 85 -15.41 16.26 13.27
N GLU A 86 -16.66 15.84 13.20
CA GLU A 86 -17.05 14.43 13.11
C GLU A 86 -16.61 13.83 11.76
N SER A 87 -16.99 14.49 10.66
CA SER A 87 -16.70 14.00 9.31
C SER A 87 -15.22 14.11 8.93
N LEU A 88 -14.45 14.98 9.59
CA LEU A 88 -13.00 15.12 9.37
C LEU A 88 -12.23 13.81 9.57
N LEU A 89 -12.69 12.92 10.45
CA LEU A 89 -12.07 11.62 10.69
C LEU A 89 -12.11 10.71 9.45
N GLN A 90 -12.98 11.00 8.47
CA GLN A 90 -13.06 10.26 7.21
C GLN A 90 -11.74 10.32 6.41
N ILE A 91 -10.88 11.33 6.62
CA ILE A 91 -9.53 11.38 6.04
C ILE A 91 -8.75 10.08 6.24
N GLN A 92 -9.00 9.35 7.34
CA GLN A 92 -8.34 8.08 7.60
C GLN A 92 -8.66 7.02 6.52
N ASN A 93 -9.83 7.12 5.88
CA ASN A 93 -10.28 6.18 4.85
C ASN A 93 -9.70 6.50 3.46
N ALA A 94 -9.23 7.73 3.23
CA ALA A 94 -8.52 8.06 2.00
C ALA A 94 -7.16 7.35 1.96
N TYR A 95 -6.84 6.78 0.81
CA TYR A 95 -5.62 6.00 0.63
C TYR A 95 -4.98 6.27 -0.73
N TYR A 96 -3.68 6.47 -0.71
CA TYR A 96 -2.83 6.50 -1.88
C TYR A 96 -1.67 5.52 -1.68
N PRO A 97 -1.38 4.61 -2.63
CA PRO A 97 -0.34 3.61 -2.47
C PRO A 97 1.04 4.25 -2.37
N LEU A 98 1.81 3.84 -1.37
CA LEU A 98 3.22 4.18 -1.24
C LEU A 98 4.07 3.19 -2.05
N ALA A 99 5.33 3.51 -2.33
CA ALA A 99 6.20 2.70 -3.20
C ALA A 99 6.27 1.23 -2.79
N HIS A 100 6.39 0.93 -1.51
CA HIS A 100 6.49 -0.44 -1.00
C HIS A 100 5.26 -1.32 -1.28
N VAL A 101 4.09 -0.73 -1.59
CA VAL A 101 2.87 -1.48 -1.91
C VAL A 101 3.07 -2.33 -3.18
N PHE A 102 3.80 -1.82 -4.15
CA PHE A 102 4.06 -2.50 -5.41
C PHE A 102 4.98 -3.70 -5.22
N ASP A 103 6.04 -3.53 -4.43
CA ASP A 103 6.97 -4.62 -4.10
C ASP A 103 6.29 -5.69 -3.25
N MET A 104 5.45 -5.27 -2.29
CA MET A 104 4.65 -6.18 -1.47
C MET A 104 3.65 -6.98 -2.31
N ALA A 105 2.96 -6.36 -3.27
CA ALA A 105 2.02 -7.05 -4.14
C ALA A 105 2.71 -8.11 -5.00
N TYR A 106 3.88 -7.78 -5.56
CA TYR A 106 4.70 -8.76 -6.27
C TYR A 106 5.14 -9.90 -5.36
N ALA A 107 5.61 -9.60 -4.14
CA ALA A 107 6.05 -10.62 -3.18
C ALA A 107 4.90 -11.55 -2.76
N VAL A 108 3.68 -11.02 -2.61
CA VAL A 108 2.47 -11.80 -2.30
C VAL A 108 2.13 -12.74 -3.46
N ASP A 109 2.07 -12.26 -4.71
CA ASP A 109 1.78 -13.12 -5.87
C ASP A 109 2.86 -14.19 -6.03
N ALA A 110 4.14 -13.84 -5.94
CA ALA A 110 5.25 -14.78 -6.02
C ALA A 110 5.19 -15.85 -4.90
N ALA A 111 4.81 -15.45 -3.68
CA ALA A 111 4.62 -16.35 -2.55
C ALA A 111 3.48 -17.35 -2.80
N LEU A 112 2.34 -16.86 -3.29
CA LEU A 112 1.17 -17.70 -3.62
C LEU A 112 1.49 -18.70 -4.74
N VAL A 113 2.04 -18.21 -5.86
CA VAL A 113 2.38 -19.06 -7.00
C VAL A 113 3.40 -20.12 -6.59
N SER A 114 4.48 -19.74 -5.89
CA SER A 114 5.51 -20.69 -5.44
C SER A 114 4.98 -21.70 -4.43
N SER A 115 4.05 -21.29 -3.55
CA SER A 115 3.40 -22.19 -2.60
C SER A 115 2.59 -23.27 -3.30
N TYR A 116 1.78 -22.91 -4.29
CA TYR A 116 0.97 -23.87 -5.04
C TYR A 116 1.83 -24.72 -5.98
N MET A 117 2.87 -24.18 -6.58
CA MET A 117 3.87 -24.97 -7.34
C MET A 117 4.57 -26.01 -6.47
N ALA A 118 4.97 -25.64 -5.25
CA ALA A 118 5.63 -26.56 -4.34
C ALA A 118 4.72 -27.75 -3.95
N ARG A 119 3.42 -27.57 -3.95
CA ARG A 119 2.42 -28.62 -3.69
C ARG A 119 2.17 -29.50 -4.90
N GLU A 120 2.09 -28.93 -6.08
CA GLU A 120 1.90 -29.69 -7.34
C GLU A 120 2.98 -30.75 -7.53
N GLN A 121 4.23 -30.41 -7.25
CA GLN A 121 5.37 -31.34 -7.34
C GLN A 121 5.35 -32.45 -6.28
N ARG A 122 4.49 -32.37 -5.29
CA ARG A 122 4.39 -33.31 -4.16
C ARG A 122 3.17 -34.21 -4.21
N CYS A 123 2.36 -34.13 -5.26
CA CYS A 123 1.15 -34.94 -5.37
C CYS A 123 1.44 -36.41 -5.62
N SER A 124 1.20 -37.27 -4.63
CA SER A 124 1.07 -38.72 -4.81
C SER A 124 -0.21 -39.15 -4.13
N GLY A 125 -1.09 -39.82 -4.89
CA GLY A 125 -2.38 -40.26 -4.40
C GLY A 125 -2.28 -41.19 -3.18
N ARG A 126 -2.69 -40.70 -2.02
CA ARG A 126 -3.08 -41.48 -0.85
C ARG A 126 -4.38 -40.89 -0.33
N GLU A 127 -5.32 -41.76 -0.04
CA GLU A 127 -6.51 -41.36 0.73
C GLU A 127 -6.09 -40.93 2.13
N GLU A 128 -6.40 -39.71 2.51
CA GLU A 128 -6.37 -39.29 3.92
C GLU A 128 -7.79 -39.38 4.49
N ILE A 129 -7.92 -40.10 5.58
CA ILE A 129 -9.18 -40.18 6.34
C ILE A 129 -9.27 -38.90 7.19
N LEU A 130 -10.29 -38.08 6.93
CA LEU A 130 -10.63 -36.94 7.77
C LEU A 130 -11.02 -37.41 9.18
N PRO A 131 -10.79 -36.58 10.23
CA PRO A 131 -11.19 -36.92 11.61
C PRO A 131 -12.68 -37.21 11.79
N SER A 132 -13.52 -36.85 10.83
CA SER A 132 -14.95 -37.14 10.78
C SER A 132 -15.29 -38.57 10.31
N GLY A 133 -14.28 -39.40 9.97
CA GLY A 133 -14.51 -40.73 9.41
C GLY A 133 -14.98 -40.73 7.94
N GLN A 134 -15.09 -39.57 7.32
CA GLN A 134 -15.34 -39.46 5.89
C GLN A 134 -14.01 -39.53 5.14
N SER A 135 -13.88 -40.44 4.20
CA SER A 135 -12.80 -40.44 3.25
C SER A 135 -12.98 -39.22 2.34
N SER A 136 -12.13 -38.23 2.47
CA SER A 136 -11.97 -37.26 1.38
C SER A 136 -11.42 -38.05 0.20
N GLY A 137 -12.22 -38.26 -0.83
CA GLY A 137 -11.76 -38.94 -2.02
C GLY A 137 -10.44 -38.33 -2.51
N ASN A 138 -9.47 -39.18 -2.84
CA ASN A 138 -8.15 -38.83 -3.40
C ASN A 138 -7.59 -37.47 -2.98
N VAL A 139 -7.20 -37.35 -1.73
CA VAL A 139 -6.40 -36.21 -1.28
C VAL A 139 -5.00 -36.41 -1.85
N TYR A 140 -4.56 -35.47 -2.68
CA TYR A 140 -3.19 -35.46 -3.20
C TYR A 140 -2.22 -35.32 -2.04
N SER A 141 -1.59 -36.43 -1.60
CA SER A 141 -0.58 -36.36 -0.56
C SER A 141 0.74 -35.86 -1.16
N LEU A 142 1.23 -34.80 -0.57
CA LEU A 142 2.41 -34.07 -0.99
C LEU A 142 3.68 -34.87 -0.66
N ARG A 143 4.42 -35.36 -1.66
CA ARG A 143 5.76 -35.93 -1.44
C ARG A 143 6.83 -34.83 -1.38
N ASN A 144 7.74 -34.98 -0.43
CA ASN A 144 8.92 -34.11 -0.28
C ASN A 144 9.94 -34.35 -1.41
N ASN A 145 9.74 -33.77 -2.57
CA ASN A 145 10.80 -33.65 -3.56
C ASN A 145 11.38 -32.23 -3.52
N LEU A 146 12.68 -32.17 -3.37
CA LEU A 146 13.54 -31.03 -3.01
C LEU A 146 13.59 -29.84 -4.00
N VAL A 147 12.74 -29.76 -4.99
CA VAL A 147 12.92 -28.79 -6.09
C VAL A 147 12.14 -27.47 -5.89
N GLY A 148 11.27 -27.35 -4.93
CA GLY A 148 10.50 -26.12 -4.75
C GLY A 148 10.21 -25.79 -3.28
N ARG A 149 10.96 -24.86 -2.71
CA ARG A 149 10.54 -24.19 -1.46
C ARG A 149 9.64 -23.02 -1.82
N ALA A 150 8.49 -22.90 -1.12
CA ALA A 150 7.67 -21.71 -1.26
C ALA A 150 8.48 -20.46 -0.89
N TYR A 151 8.41 -19.43 -1.72
CA TYR A 151 8.99 -18.14 -1.42
C TYR A 151 8.22 -17.51 -0.28
N SER A 152 8.95 -17.07 0.73
CA SER A 152 8.43 -16.28 1.83
C SER A 152 8.98 -14.86 1.72
N PHE A 153 8.33 -13.90 2.37
CA PHE A 153 8.79 -12.52 2.35
C PHE A 153 8.82 -11.91 3.75
N LEU A 154 9.63 -10.87 3.90
CA LEU A 154 9.76 -10.08 5.12
C LEU A 154 9.59 -8.61 4.79
N VAL A 155 8.63 -7.97 5.46
CA VAL A 155 8.39 -6.52 5.36
C VAL A 155 8.71 -5.88 6.69
N THR A 156 9.66 -4.96 6.71
CA THR A 156 10.03 -4.22 7.91
C THR A 156 10.06 -2.72 7.67
N GLY A 157 9.83 -1.95 8.73
CA GLY A 157 9.84 -0.50 8.67
C GLY A 157 9.35 0.10 9.97
N ASN A 158 9.49 1.41 10.12
CA ASN A 158 9.07 2.13 11.31
C ASN A 158 7.56 1.97 11.58
N THR A 159 7.16 2.11 12.83
CA THR A 159 5.74 2.16 13.19
C THR A 159 5.06 3.32 12.47
N GLY A 160 3.86 3.06 11.91
CA GLY A 160 3.09 4.08 11.17
C GLY A 160 3.50 4.32 9.72
N CYS A 161 4.46 3.57 9.17
CA CYS A 161 4.84 3.69 7.75
C CYS A 161 3.86 3.02 6.77
N GLY A 162 2.79 2.38 7.26
CA GLY A 162 1.70 1.86 6.43
C GLY A 162 1.74 0.36 6.10
N LYS A 163 2.61 -0.46 6.71
CA LYS A 163 2.78 -1.91 6.44
C LYS A 163 1.48 -2.70 6.45
N THR A 164 0.79 -2.67 7.58
CA THR A 164 -0.48 -3.40 7.79
C THR A 164 -1.56 -2.94 6.82
N VAL A 165 -1.66 -1.63 6.60
CA VAL A 165 -2.63 -1.05 5.67
C VAL A 165 -2.33 -1.50 4.24
N ALA A 166 -1.07 -1.46 3.81
CA ALA A 166 -0.63 -1.94 2.51
C ALA A 166 -0.99 -3.41 2.30
N MET A 167 -0.68 -4.28 3.27
CA MET A 167 -1.02 -5.70 3.21
C MET A 167 -2.54 -5.93 3.08
N ASN A 168 -3.34 -5.18 3.83
CA ASN A 168 -4.80 -5.28 3.74
C ASN A 168 -5.33 -4.79 2.38
N GLN A 169 -4.76 -3.72 1.80
CA GLN A 169 -5.13 -3.30 0.44
C GLN A 169 -4.80 -4.37 -0.60
N ILE A 170 -3.62 -4.99 -0.49
CA ILE A 170 -3.23 -6.10 -1.38
C ILE A 170 -4.14 -7.30 -1.17
N LYS A 171 -4.42 -7.70 0.09
CA LYS A 171 -5.33 -8.80 0.40
C LYS A 171 -6.73 -8.59 -0.22
N ASN A 172 -7.21 -7.36 -0.26
CA ASN A 172 -8.50 -7.01 -0.85
C ASN A 172 -8.56 -7.16 -2.38
N LEU A 173 -7.44 -7.41 -3.04
CA LEU A 173 -7.39 -7.76 -4.47
C LEU A 173 -7.62 -9.25 -4.71
N TYR A 174 -7.64 -10.06 -3.66
CA TYR A 174 -7.85 -11.51 -3.71
C TYR A 174 -9.16 -11.86 -3.03
N PRO A 175 -9.93 -12.82 -3.58
CA PRO A 175 -11.08 -13.40 -2.88
C PRO A 175 -10.68 -13.93 -1.50
N THR A 176 -11.58 -13.81 -0.53
CA THR A 176 -11.34 -14.35 0.81
C THR A 176 -11.21 -15.87 0.80
N ALA A 177 -12.06 -16.55 0.03
CA ALA A 177 -11.96 -17.97 -0.27
C ALA A 177 -12.55 -18.26 -1.65
N ILE A 178 -12.05 -19.31 -2.30
CA ILE A 178 -12.43 -19.73 -3.64
C ILE A 178 -12.90 -21.18 -3.56
N TYR A 179 -14.13 -21.44 -3.99
CA TYR A 179 -14.70 -22.77 -4.03
C TYR A 179 -14.49 -23.41 -5.39
N HIS A 180 -13.79 -24.54 -5.40
CA HIS A 180 -13.51 -25.33 -6.59
C HIS A 180 -14.46 -26.52 -6.64
N LYS A 181 -15.09 -26.72 -7.78
CA LYS A 181 -15.98 -27.88 -8.02
C LYS A 181 -15.58 -28.58 -9.32
N PHE A 182 -15.28 -29.86 -9.20
CA PHE A 182 -15.00 -30.78 -10.28
C PHE A 182 -16.01 -31.93 -10.22
N ASP A 183 -16.05 -32.79 -11.24
CA ASP A 183 -17.00 -33.87 -11.32
C ASP A 183 -16.86 -34.88 -10.16
N ASP A 184 -15.62 -35.07 -9.68
CA ASP A 184 -15.26 -36.15 -8.73
C ASP A 184 -14.98 -35.60 -7.33
N TYR A 185 -14.68 -34.28 -7.17
CA TYR A 185 -14.37 -33.69 -5.88
C TYR A 185 -14.55 -32.17 -5.86
N GLU A 186 -14.62 -31.63 -4.66
CA GLU A 186 -14.75 -30.20 -4.41
C GLU A 186 -13.91 -29.81 -3.20
N TYR A 187 -13.40 -28.56 -3.19
CA TYR A 187 -12.64 -28.02 -2.08
C TYR A 187 -12.69 -26.50 -2.04
N THR A 188 -12.31 -25.95 -0.90
CA THR A 188 -12.18 -24.50 -0.71
C THR A 188 -10.72 -24.11 -0.62
N GLN A 189 -10.31 -23.16 -1.44
CA GLN A 189 -8.99 -22.53 -1.40
C GLN A 189 -9.07 -21.22 -0.62
N ILE A 190 -8.21 -21.04 0.39
CA ILE A 190 -7.98 -19.77 1.08
C ILE A 190 -6.63 -19.21 0.60
N PRO A 191 -6.61 -18.23 -0.31
CA PRO A 191 -5.34 -17.74 -0.84
C PRO A 191 -4.45 -17.15 0.24
N ILE A 192 -4.99 -16.25 1.08
CA ILE A 192 -4.24 -15.48 2.06
C ILE A 192 -4.92 -15.53 3.42
N LEU A 193 -4.20 -16.00 4.43
CA LEU A 193 -4.61 -15.98 5.83
C LEU A 193 -3.75 -14.96 6.57
N ILE A 194 -4.35 -13.89 7.09
CA ILE A 194 -3.64 -12.85 7.86
C ILE A 194 -3.96 -12.99 9.34
N VAL A 195 -2.92 -13.06 10.17
CA VAL A 195 -3.01 -13.10 11.63
C VAL A 195 -2.02 -12.13 12.25
N THR A 196 -2.31 -11.65 13.44
CA THR A 196 -1.45 -10.73 14.19
C THR A 196 -0.81 -11.45 15.39
N ALA A 197 0.49 -11.28 15.56
CA ALA A 197 1.24 -11.85 16.67
C ALA A 197 1.12 -10.95 17.91
N LEU A 198 0.02 -11.04 18.64
CA LEU A 198 -0.24 -10.11 19.76
C LEU A 198 0.49 -10.47 21.07
N VAL A 199 0.83 -11.75 21.32
CA VAL A 199 1.23 -12.18 22.68
C VAL A 199 2.48 -13.06 22.72
N GLY A 200 3.25 -13.15 21.69
CA GLY A 200 4.53 -13.88 21.70
C GLY A 200 4.44 -15.40 21.90
N ASN A 201 3.25 -15.95 22.02
CA ASN A 201 2.97 -17.36 22.27
C ASN A 201 2.49 -18.07 20.99
N MET A 202 3.18 -19.16 20.63
CA MET A 202 2.83 -19.96 19.45
C MET A 202 1.41 -20.53 19.52
N GLY A 203 0.95 -20.95 20.69
CA GLY A 203 -0.41 -21.48 20.86
C GLY A 203 -1.48 -20.46 20.53
N GLU A 204 -1.29 -19.21 20.93
CA GLU A 204 -2.22 -18.12 20.63
C GLU A 204 -2.21 -17.75 19.14
N LEU A 205 -1.03 -17.70 18.51
CA LEU A 205 -0.92 -17.49 17.07
C LEU A 205 -1.68 -18.58 16.29
N LEU A 206 -1.51 -19.85 16.67
CA LEU A 206 -2.21 -20.97 16.05
C LEU A 206 -3.71 -20.90 16.28
N THR A 207 -4.15 -20.49 17.49
CA THR A 207 -5.57 -20.26 17.81
C THR A 207 -6.13 -19.11 16.96
N ALA A 208 -5.37 -18.04 16.75
CA ALA A 208 -5.77 -16.95 15.86
C ALA A 208 -5.91 -17.43 14.41
N CYS A 209 -5.03 -18.32 13.93
CA CYS A 209 -5.20 -18.95 12.61
C CYS A 209 -6.53 -19.72 12.53
N GLY A 210 -6.87 -20.49 13.56
CA GLY A 210 -8.16 -21.21 13.65
C GLY A 210 -9.34 -20.24 13.63
N GLY A 211 -9.30 -19.20 14.46
CA GLY A 211 -10.35 -18.17 14.50
C GLY A 211 -10.53 -17.43 13.17
N ARG A 212 -9.43 -17.21 12.44
CA ARG A 212 -9.51 -16.61 11.11
C ARG A 212 -10.14 -17.54 10.07
N ILE A 213 -9.90 -18.85 10.19
CA ILE A 213 -10.59 -19.86 9.36
C ILE A 213 -12.08 -19.90 9.74
N ASP A 214 -12.41 -19.84 11.03
CA ASP A 214 -13.80 -19.78 11.51
C ASP A 214 -14.55 -18.57 10.93
N GLU A 215 -13.94 -17.41 10.88
CA GLU A 215 -14.51 -16.19 10.28
C GLU A 215 -14.74 -16.36 8.77
N ILE A 216 -13.81 -17.00 8.06
CA ILE A 216 -13.92 -17.21 6.60
C ILE A 216 -14.99 -18.24 6.27
N MET A 217 -15.07 -19.31 7.06
CA MET A 217 -15.95 -20.46 6.82
C MET A 217 -17.29 -20.35 7.53
N ASP A 218 -17.50 -19.28 8.31
CA ASP A 218 -18.70 -19.06 9.15
C ASP A 218 -19.00 -20.26 10.09
N THR A 219 -17.96 -20.74 10.80
CA THR A 219 -18.04 -21.93 11.66
C THR A 219 -18.04 -21.61 13.14
N GLY A 220 -18.25 -20.33 13.51
CA GLY A 220 -18.24 -19.86 14.90
C GLY A 220 -16.86 -19.92 15.52
N THR A 221 -16.59 -20.88 16.38
CA THR A 221 -15.27 -21.07 17.06
C THR A 221 -14.70 -22.47 16.85
N TYR A 222 -15.20 -23.20 15.88
CA TYR A 222 -14.90 -24.63 15.70
C TYR A 222 -13.41 -24.92 15.53
N TYR A 223 -12.72 -24.18 14.64
CA TYR A 223 -11.28 -24.39 14.39
C TYR A 223 -10.42 -23.80 15.50
N ALA A 224 -10.78 -22.66 16.07
CA ALA A 224 -10.10 -22.07 17.20
C ALA A 224 -10.13 -22.99 18.43
N ASP A 225 -11.27 -23.59 18.74
CA ASP A 225 -11.44 -24.47 19.89
C ASP A 225 -10.68 -25.80 19.74
N GLN A 226 -10.48 -26.27 18.51
CA GLN A 226 -9.64 -27.44 18.24
C GLN A 226 -8.16 -27.23 18.61
N ILE A 227 -7.69 -26.01 18.73
CA ILE A 227 -6.31 -25.66 19.12
C ILE A 227 -6.22 -25.29 20.60
N ARG A 228 -7.18 -24.53 21.12
CA ARG A 228 -7.12 -23.81 22.40
C ARG A 228 -6.60 -24.62 23.60
N HIS A 229 -6.86 -25.92 23.64
CA HIS A 229 -6.47 -26.79 24.76
C HIS A 229 -5.42 -27.83 24.40
N ARG A 230 -4.69 -27.63 23.29
CA ARG A 230 -3.67 -28.57 22.83
C ARG A 230 -2.27 -28.05 23.13
N ASN A 231 -1.32 -28.98 23.26
CA ASN A 231 0.07 -28.60 23.24
C ASN A 231 0.48 -28.07 21.86
N VAL A 232 1.56 -27.28 21.82
CA VAL A 232 2.02 -26.58 20.59
C VAL A 232 2.24 -27.57 19.43
N GLY A 233 2.80 -28.74 19.68
CA GLY A 233 3.05 -29.75 18.63
C GLY A 233 1.75 -30.26 17.99
N GLN A 234 0.73 -30.56 18.82
CA GLN A 234 -0.59 -30.97 18.33
C GLN A 234 -1.28 -29.84 17.58
N ALA A 235 -1.18 -28.62 18.08
CA ALA A 235 -1.72 -27.42 17.43
C ALA A 235 -1.07 -27.17 16.05
N CYS A 236 0.26 -27.30 15.96
CA CYS A 236 0.98 -27.21 14.69
C CYS A 236 0.50 -28.28 13.69
N ASN A 237 0.31 -29.52 14.13
CA ASN A 237 -0.19 -30.58 13.28
C ASN A 237 -1.62 -30.30 12.78
N ARG A 238 -2.47 -29.67 13.62
CA ARG A 238 -3.80 -29.23 13.19
C ARG A 238 -3.72 -28.15 12.10
N LEU A 239 -2.90 -27.13 12.31
CA LEU A 239 -2.72 -26.10 11.30
C LEU A 239 -2.20 -26.70 9.97
N LYS A 240 -1.24 -27.63 10.02
CA LYS A 240 -0.76 -28.34 8.82
C LYS A 240 -1.89 -29.08 8.08
N GLN A 241 -2.83 -29.70 8.82
CA GLN A 241 -4.00 -30.34 8.22
C GLN A 241 -4.93 -29.32 7.56
N TRP A 242 -5.19 -28.18 8.22
CA TRP A 242 -6.03 -27.12 7.64
C TRP A 242 -5.39 -26.43 6.43
N ILE A 243 -4.07 -26.24 6.44
CA ILE A 243 -3.35 -25.75 5.26
C ILE A 243 -3.58 -26.64 4.04
N LYS A 244 -3.60 -27.96 4.25
CA LYS A 244 -3.86 -28.92 3.18
C LYS A 244 -5.35 -28.96 2.80
N LEU A 245 -6.24 -28.93 3.79
CA LEU A 245 -7.70 -29.02 3.60
C LEU A 245 -8.24 -27.79 2.85
N PHE A 246 -7.79 -26.61 3.26
CA PHE A 246 -8.25 -25.33 2.70
C PHE A 246 -7.29 -24.76 1.66
N HIS A 247 -6.36 -25.52 1.17
CA HIS A 247 -5.37 -25.06 0.19
C HIS A 247 -4.82 -23.65 0.53
N ILE A 248 -4.46 -23.43 1.82
CA ILE A 248 -3.98 -22.12 2.26
C ILE A 248 -2.64 -21.81 1.58
N GLY A 249 -2.60 -20.78 0.74
CA GLY A 249 -1.43 -20.44 -0.07
C GLY A 249 -0.36 -19.68 0.72
N LEU A 250 -0.79 -18.68 1.47
CA LEU A 250 0.07 -17.75 2.19
C LEU A 250 -0.49 -17.49 3.59
N ILE A 251 0.34 -17.62 4.61
CA ILE A 251 0.04 -17.14 5.96
C ILE A 251 0.87 -15.89 6.21
N VAL A 252 0.20 -14.76 6.42
CA VAL A 252 0.83 -13.50 6.80
C VAL A 252 0.73 -13.31 8.31
N ILE A 253 1.87 -13.08 8.93
CA ILE A 253 1.96 -12.81 10.37
C ILE A 253 2.38 -11.36 10.53
N ASP A 254 1.44 -10.54 10.99
CA ASP A 254 1.71 -9.13 11.29
C ASP A 254 2.21 -8.99 12.73
N GLU A 255 2.93 -7.88 12.99
CA GLU A 255 3.54 -7.56 14.29
C GLU A 255 4.50 -8.65 14.79
N ILE A 256 5.29 -9.25 13.87
CA ILE A 256 6.17 -10.40 14.13
C ILE A 256 7.18 -10.15 15.28
N GLN A 257 7.52 -8.90 15.60
CA GLN A 257 8.43 -8.56 16.72
C GLN A 257 7.92 -9.02 18.07
N PHE A 258 6.62 -9.26 18.22
CA PHE A 258 6.03 -9.78 19.46
C PHE A 258 6.18 -11.30 19.61
N MET A 259 6.61 -12.01 18.57
CA MET A 259 6.89 -13.44 18.65
C MET A 259 8.14 -13.72 19.50
N ASN A 260 8.13 -14.88 20.17
CA ASN A 260 9.31 -15.35 20.90
C ASN A 260 10.32 -15.99 19.95
N PHE A 261 11.51 -15.40 19.90
CA PHE A 261 12.62 -15.82 19.03
C PHE A 261 13.73 -16.59 19.77
N ASN A 262 13.54 -17.00 21.04
CA ASN A 262 14.56 -17.70 21.79
C ASN A 262 14.93 -19.04 21.15
N VAL A 263 16.24 -19.28 20.96
CA VAL A 263 16.78 -20.52 20.37
C VAL A 263 16.43 -21.70 21.30
N GLY A 264 15.94 -22.79 20.69
CA GLY A 264 15.62 -24.05 21.41
C GLY A 264 14.16 -24.15 21.92
N ASN A 265 13.41 -23.07 21.95
CA ASN A 265 11.97 -23.08 22.26
C ASN A 265 11.22 -22.05 21.40
N SER A 266 11.71 -21.83 20.19
CA SER A 266 11.23 -20.74 19.38
C SER A 266 9.92 -21.10 18.70
N SER A 267 8.92 -20.30 18.94
CA SER A 267 7.67 -20.28 18.17
C SER A 267 7.96 -20.19 16.67
N PHE A 268 9.10 -19.63 16.36
CA PHE A 268 9.55 -19.36 14.99
C PHE A 268 10.03 -20.63 14.26
N GLU A 269 10.72 -21.56 14.94
CA GLU A 269 11.11 -22.85 14.33
C GLU A 269 9.91 -23.71 13.98
N ASN A 270 8.84 -23.63 14.79
CA ASN A 270 7.58 -24.29 14.49
C ASN A 270 6.91 -23.74 13.22
N LEU A 271 6.94 -22.43 13.00
CA LEU A 271 6.41 -21.81 11.76
C LEU A 271 7.19 -22.26 10.54
N VAL A 272 8.53 -22.31 10.64
CA VAL A 272 9.37 -22.84 9.56
C VAL A 272 9.04 -24.29 9.28
N GLY A 273 8.90 -25.11 10.31
CA GLY A 273 8.51 -26.51 10.18
C GLY A 273 7.14 -26.67 9.49
N ILE A 274 6.16 -25.83 9.84
CA ILE A 274 4.86 -25.81 9.16
C ILE A 274 5.03 -25.51 7.66
N ALA A 275 5.77 -24.44 7.33
CA ALA A 275 6.00 -24.05 5.93
C ALA A 275 6.79 -25.13 5.16
N GLU A 276 7.76 -25.78 5.81
CA GLU A 276 8.57 -26.86 5.21
C GLU A 276 7.75 -28.11 4.88
N GLU A 277 6.87 -28.51 5.77
CA GLU A 277 6.07 -29.71 5.60
C GLU A 277 4.84 -29.51 4.71
N THR A 278 4.30 -28.31 4.65
CA THR A 278 3.07 -28.04 3.90
C THR A 278 3.29 -27.38 2.54
N GLY A 279 4.46 -26.78 2.32
CA GLY A 279 4.71 -25.94 1.16
C GLY A 279 3.96 -24.58 1.21
N CYS A 280 3.36 -24.22 2.35
CA CYS A 280 2.72 -22.93 2.53
C CYS A 280 3.77 -21.80 2.62
N ALA A 281 3.52 -20.70 1.95
CA ALA A 281 4.38 -19.52 2.05
C ALA A 281 4.13 -18.75 3.36
N LEU A 282 5.13 -18.03 3.85
CA LEU A 282 5.02 -17.15 5.00
C LEU A 282 5.29 -15.71 4.59
N GLY A 283 4.40 -14.79 4.99
CA GLY A 283 4.63 -13.35 4.94
C GLY A 283 4.85 -12.83 6.36
N LEU A 284 5.99 -12.23 6.61
CA LEU A 284 6.37 -11.71 7.93
C LEU A 284 6.37 -10.20 7.87
N ILE A 285 5.58 -9.54 8.74
CA ILE A 285 5.47 -8.09 8.78
C ILE A 285 5.81 -7.63 10.19
N GLY A 286 6.71 -6.65 10.32
CA GLY A 286 7.09 -6.15 11.64
C GLY A 286 7.80 -4.80 11.62
N ASN A 287 8.19 -4.36 12.80
CA ASN A 287 9.06 -3.22 12.95
C ASN A 287 10.53 -3.62 12.66
N ARG A 288 11.43 -2.65 12.68
CA ARG A 288 12.85 -2.90 12.37
C ARG A 288 13.56 -3.78 13.41
N ASP A 289 13.07 -3.81 14.65
CA ASP A 289 13.63 -4.69 15.71
C ASP A 289 13.44 -6.17 15.38
N ALA A 290 12.41 -6.50 14.58
CA ALA A 290 12.20 -7.85 14.09
C ALA A 290 13.39 -8.36 13.26
N ASN A 291 14.08 -7.47 12.51
CA ASN A 291 15.22 -7.85 11.69
C ASN A 291 16.31 -8.53 12.52
N ALA A 292 16.77 -7.89 13.61
CA ALA A 292 17.83 -8.43 14.45
C ALA A 292 17.46 -9.81 15.04
N LYS A 293 16.18 -9.98 15.40
CA LYS A 293 15.67 -11.24 15.94
C LYS A 293 15.61 -12.34 14.87
N ILE A 294 15.13 -12.00 13.68
CA ILE A 294 15.00 -12.93 12.54
C ILE A 294 16.39 -13.37 12.02
N TYR A 295 17.35 -12.45 11.95
CA TYR A 295 18.71 -12.78 11.45
C TYR A 295 19.47 -13.77 12.33
N ASN A 296 19.08 -13.96 13.57
CA ASN A 296 19.63 -15.01 14.43
C ASN A 296 19.15 -16.42 14.04
N HIS A 297 18.23 -16.54 13.07
CA HIS A 297 17.69 -17.82 12.60
C HIS A 297 17.99 -18.09 11.12
N PRO A 298 19.15 -18.73 10.78
CA PRO A 298 19.61 -18.92 9.39
C PRO A 298 18.59 -19.58 8.45
N ARG A 299 17.78 -20.53 8.99
CA ARG A 299 16.76 -21.24 8.19
C ARG A 299 15.69 -20.29 7.62
N ILE A 300 15.40 -19.23 8.35
CA ILE A 300 14.39 -18.24 7.95
C ILE A 300 14.99 -17.21 7.03
N VAL A 301 16.17 -16.72 7.39
CA VAL A 301 16.92 -15.80 6.56
C VAL A 301 16.97 -16.32 5.12
N ASN A 302 17.32 -17.59 4.95
CA ASN A 302 17.38 -18.24 3.64
C ASN A 302 16.02 -18.29 2.88
N ARG A 303 14.88 -18.17 3.58
CA ARG A 303 13.54 -18.18 2.98
C ARG A 303 13.06 -16.81 2.58
N VAL A 304 13.42 -15.79 3.36
CA VAL A 304 12.95 -14.41 3.16
C VAL A 304 13.99 -13.53 2.46
N MET A 305 15.22 -14.04 2.26
CA MET A 305 16.34 -13.26 1.69
C MET A 305 16.04 -12.66 0.32
N LEU A 306 15.31 -13.41 -0.53
CA LEU A 306 15.01 -12.97 -1.90
C LEU A 306 13.92 -11.91 -1.96
N ASN A 307 13.05 -11.86 -0.94
CA ASN A 307 11.88 -10.97 -0.89
C ASN A 307 11.87 -10.20 0.43
N ARG A 308 12.95 -9.47 0.69
CA ARG A 308 13.03 -8.54 1.82
C ARG A 308 12.65 -7.15 1.35
N ILE A 309 11.63 -6.60 1.97
CA ILE A 309 11.14 -5.24 1.72
C ILE A 309 11.39 -4.43 2.99
N GLU A 310 12.26 -3.44 2.90
CA GLU A 310 12.53 -2.52 3.99
C GLU A 310 11.95 -1.15 3.66
N ILE A 311 10.92 -0.76 4.40
CA ILE A 311 10.24 0.50 4.19
C ILE A 311 11.04 1.59 4.87
N GLY A 312 11.54 2.53 4.07
CA GLY A 312 12.36 3.65 4.52
C GLY A 312 12.13 4.89 3.68
N ILE A 313 13.08 5.80 3.73
CA ILE A 313 13.08 7.06 2.99
C ILE A 313 14.36 7.26 2.18
N SER A 314 15.24 6.27 2.19
CA SER A 314 16.53 6.35 1.53
C SER A 314 16.39 6.49 0.02
N GLU A 315 15.43 5.78 -0.55
CA GLU A 315 15.17 5.80 -1.98
C GLU A 315 14.36 7.03 -2.40
N GLU A 316 14.71 7.60 -3.56
CA GLU A 316 13.97 8.75 -4.10
C GLU A 316 12.51 8.40 -4.41
N VAL A 317 12.26 7.18 -4.89
CA VAL A 317 10.93 6.69 -5.21
C VAL A 317 9.99 6.75 -3.99
N ASP A 318 10.46 6.36 -2.81
CA ASP A 318 9.66 6.40 -1.58
C ASP A 318 9.21 7.83 -1.25
N ARG A 319 10.15 8.79 -1.37
CA ARG A 319 9.86 10.21 -1.12
C ARG A 319 8.87 10.78 -2.12
N VAL A 320 9.00 10.42 -3.39
CA VAL A 320 8.09 10.86 -4.45
C VAL A 320 6.67 10.35 -4.20
N PHE A 321 6.50 9.05 -3.90
CA PHE A 321 5.19 8.48 -3.61
C PHE A 321 4.57 9.06 -2.32
N PHE A 322 5.39 9.37 -1.32
CA PHE A 322 4.91 10.05 -0.11
C PHE A 322 4.34 11.45 -0.42
N VAL A 323 5.03 12.22 -1.27
CA VAL A 323 4.53 13.54 -1.72
C VAL A 323 3.21 13.40 -2.48
N GLN A 324 3.05 12.37 -3.31
CA GLN A 324 1.79 12.12 -4.01
C GLN A 324 0.66 11.76 -3.02
N ALA A 325 0.96 10.92 -2.03
CA ALA A 325 0.01 10.60 -0.97
C ALA A 325 -0.40 11.86 -0.17
N LEU A 326 0.56 12.74 0.16
CA LEU A 326 0.29 14.02 0.80
C LEU A 326 -0.65 14.87 -0.05
N LYS A 327 -0.37 15.02 -1.36
CA LYS A 327 -1.20 15.80 -2.29
C LYS A 327 -2.62 15.23 -2.36
N HIS A 328 -2.75 13.92 -2.48
CA HIS A 328 -4.05 13.25 -2.49
C HIS A 328 -4.84 13.51 -1.19
N LEU A 329 -4.18 13.42 -0.04
CA LEU A 329 -4.82 13.67 1.26
C LEU A 329 -5.17 15.13 1.47
N TRP A 330 -4.38 16.08 0.92
CA TRP A 330 -4.62 17.52 1.03
C TRP A 330 -5.87 17.99 0.26
N GLU A 331 -6.36 17.23 -0.69
CA GLU A 331 -7.59 17.53 -1.42
C GLU A 331 -8.82 17.58 -0.49
N TYR A 332 -8.76 16.86 0.64
CA TYR A 332 -9.86 16.73 1.60
C TYR A 332 -9.76 17.77 2.71
N GLN A 333 -10.52 18.84 2.60
CA GLN A 333 -10.50 19.95 3.55
C GLN A 333 -11.91 20.23 4.09
N TRP A 334 -12.01 20.40 5.41
CA TRP A 334 -13.26 20.72 6.14
C TRP A 334 -13.30 22.15 6.65
N THR A 335 -12.30 22.97 6.33
CA THR A 335 -12.21 24.37 6.70
C THR A 335 -13.17 25.22 5.88
N ASN A 336 -13.54 26.41 6.38
CA ASN A 336 -14.42 27.34 5.67
C ASN A 336 -13.77 27.88 4.39
N GLU A 337 -12.46 28.03 4.42
CA GLU A 337 -11.66 28.47 3.29
C GLU A 337 -10.73 27.33 2.87
N ARG A 338 -10.70 27.04 1.57
CA ARG A 338 -9.80 26.05 1.02
C ARG A 338 -8.39 26.62 0.94
N THR A 339 -7.43 25.91 1.50
CA THR A 339 -6.02 26.30 1.44
C THR A 339 -5.33 25.57 0.31
N GLU A 340 -4.67 26.31 -0.56
CA GLU A 340 -3.86 25.73 -1.64
C GLU A 340 -2.58 25.08 -1.07
N LEU A 341 -2.18 23.94 -1.65
CA LEU A 341 -0.94 23.27 -1.27
C LEU A 341 0.26 23.94 -1.98
N ILE A 342 0.70 25.05 -1.42
CA ILE A 342 1.94 25.70 -1.87
C ILE A 342 3.16 24.93 -1.38
N GLU A 343 4.31 25.11 -2.05
CA GLU A 343 5.56 24.40 -1.76
C GLU A 343 6.01 24.56 -0.29
N GLU A 344 5.80 25.73 0.29
CA GLU A 344 6.11 26.02 1.69
C GLU A 344 5.30 25.14 2.66
N ILE A 345 3.99 24.99 2.41
CA ILE A 345 3.09 24.14 3.21
C ILE A 345 3.45 22.67 3.01
N GLN A 346 3.68 22.24 1.76
CA GLN A 346 4.08 20.88 1.45
C GLN A 346 5.35 20.48 2.18
N ASN A 347 6.40 21.30 2.10
CA ASN A 347 7.68 21.03 2.74
C ASN A 347 7.57 21.03 4.26
N GLN A 348 6.74 21.89 4.84
CA GLN A 348 6.50 21.88 6.28
C GLN A 348 5.78 20.60 6.74
N LEU A 349 4.76 20.15 6.01
CA LEU A 349 4.05 18.91 6.30
C LEU A 349 5.00 17.69 6.21
N ILE A 350 5.88 17.67 5.23
CA ILE A 350 6.89 16.62 5.07
C ILE A 350 7.86 16.62 6.27
N ASN A 351 8.37 17.80 6.65
CA ASN A 351 9.30 17.95 7.77
C ASN A 351 8.67 17.51 9.09
N ASP A 352 7.42 17.91 9.34
CA ASP A 352 6.72 17.62 10.59
C ASP A 352 6.17 16.19 10.65
N SER A 353 5.92 15.55 9.51
CA SER A 353 5.51 14.15 9.46
C SER A 353 6.67 13.16 9.39
N LEU A 354 7.92 13.60 9.13
CA LEU A 354 9.10 12.73 8.98
C LEU A 354 8.89 11.62 7.92
N TYR A 355 8.18 11.91 6.84
CA TYR A 355 7.76 10.91 5.84
C TYR A 355 6.96 9.72 6.43
N ASN A 356 6.35 9.90 7.61
CA ASN A 356 5.51 8.90 8.24
C ASN A 356 4.03 9.17 7.93
N ILE A 357 3.38 8.24 7.23
CA ILE A 357 2.01 8.44 6.74
C ILE A 357 0.98 8.52 7.88
N ALA A 358 1.20 7.84 8.99
CA ALA A 358 0.31 7.92 10.15
C ALA A 358 0.40 9.29 10.81
N ILE A 359 1.62 9.83 10.98
CA ILE A 359 1.79 11.20 11.49
C ILE A 359 1.18 12.20 10.52
N LEU A 360 1.43 12.06 9.20
CA LEU A 360 0.86 12.95 8.21
C LEU A 360 -0.67 13.03 8.32
N LYS A 361 -1.35 11.88 8.31
CA LYS A 361 -2.82 11.85 8.46
C LYS A 361 -3.30 12.47 9.78
N ALA A 362 -2.65 12.13 10.87
CA ALA A 362 -2.99 12.68 12.18
C ALA A 362 -2.76 14.20 12.25
N LEU A 363 -1.66 14.69 11.65
CA LEU A 363 -1.34 16.12 11.56
C LEU A 363 -2.38 16.85 10.70
N LEU A 364 -2.75 16.31 9.53
CA LEU A 364 -3.79 16.89 8.67
C LEU A 364 -5.14 17.00 9.39
N ILE A 365 -5.52 15.96 10.12
CA ILE A 365 -6.74 15.98 10.93
C ILE A 365 -6.63 17.03 12.03
N ARG A 366 -5.49 17.09 12.73
CA ARG A 366 -5.33 18.01 13.87
C ARG A 366 -5.26 19.47 13.45
N VAL A 367 -4.54 19.78 12.39
CA VAL A 367 -4.46 21.13 11.81
C VAL A 367 -5.85 21.64 11.44
N GLN A 368 -6.65 20.84 10.75
CA GLN A 368 -8.00 21.23 10.35
C GLN A 368 -8.95 21.29 11.54
N TYR A 369 -8.84 20.37 12.51
CA TYR A 369 -9.65 20.40 13.74
C TYR A 369 -9.47 21.71 14.51
N GLU A 370 -8.23 22.16 14.70
CA GLU A 370 -7.94 23.42 15.38
C GLU A 370 -8.39 24.63 14.53
N ALA A 371 -8.24 24.56 13.20
CA ALA A 371 -8.71 25.60 12.30
C ALA A 371 -10.26 25.72 12.28
N ILE A 372 -10.98 24.60 12.36
CA ILE A 372 -12.47 24.61 12.51
C ILE A 372 -12.87 25.21 13.84
N LYS A 373 -12.12 24.96 14.90
CA LYS A 373 -12.40 25.51 16.23
C LYS A 373 -12.16 27.01 16.28
N LYS A 374 -11.05 27.47 15.72
CA LYS A 374 -10.67 28.87 15.59
C LYS A 374 -9.79 29.04 14.36
N TYR A 375 -10.38 29.60 13.31
CA TYR A 375 -9.63 29.81 12.07
C TYR A 375 -8.47 30.78 12.31
N PRO A 376 -7.24 30.44 11.90
CA PRO A 376 -6.07 31.28 12.14
C PRO A 376 -6.14 32.55 11.29
N LYS A 377 -5.73 33.68 11.87
CA LYS A 377 -5.58 34.94 11.12
C LYS A 377 -4.52 34.74 10.05
N GLY A 378 -4.88 34.94 8.77
CA GLY A 378 -3.99 34.72 7.63
C GLY A 378 -4.04 33.32 7.02
N GLY A 379 -4.99 32.48 7.45
CA GLY A 379 -5.19 31.13 6.90
C GLY A 379 -4.26 30.06 7.48
N ILE A 380 -4.34 28.84 6.93
CA ILE A 380 -3.45 27.74 7.30
C ILE A 380 -2.11 27.96 6.61
N THR A 381 -1.10 28.34 7.38
CA THR A 381 0.28 28.60 6.93
C THR A 381 1.23 27.50 7.38
N ALA A 382 2.42 27.42 6.81
CA ALA A 382 3.48 26.51 7.27
C ALA A 382 3.80 26.71 8.76
N GLU A 383 3.84 27.95 9.24
CA GLU A 383 4.08 28.26 10.65
C GLU A 383 2.94 27.77 11.56
N TYR A 384 1.68 27.91 11.12
CA TYR A 384 0.54 27.37 11.85
C TYR A 384 0.61 25.84 11.95
N ILE A 385 0.94 25.16 10.84
CA ILE A 385 1.11 23.69 10.81
C ILE A 385 2.21 23.29 11.78
N HIS A 386 3.38 23.95 11.74
CA HIS A 386 4.49 23.66 12.63
C HIS A 386 4.13 23.84 14.11
N THR A 387 3.42 24.92 14.44
CA THR A 387 2.95 25.16 15.82
C THR A 387 2.05 24.01 16.33
N ILE A 388 1.17 23.49 15.46
CA ILE A 388 0.33 22.34 15.79
C ILE A 388 1.16 21.06 15.93
N ALA A 389 2.13 20.86 15.04
CA ALA A 389 3.02 19.71 15.08
C ALA A 389 3.85 19.66 16.36
N GLU A 390 4.47 20.77 16.74
CA GLU A 390 5.24 20.88 17.99
C GLU A 390 4.35 20.64 19.23
N LYS A 391 3.16 21.20 19.23
CA LYS A 391 2.26 21.09 20.38
C LYS A 391 1.73 19.67 20.62
N TYR A 392 1.47 18.90 19.57
CA TYR A 392 0.73 17.64 19.69
C TYR A 392 1.52 16.40 19.25
N PHE A 393 2.63 16.55 18.53
CA PHE A 393 3.36 15.44 17.93
C PHE A 393 4.86 15.41 18.27
N ALA A 394 5.39 16.33 19.06
CA ALA A 394 6.82 16.41 19.38
C ALA A 394 7.37 15.12 19.99
N GLU A 395 6.65 14.53 20.96
CA GLU A 395 7.06 13.28 21.62
C GLU A 395 7.04 12.10 20.62
N MET A 396 5.98 11.98 19.81
CA MET A 396 5.85 10.92 18.82
C MET A 396 6.94 11.01 17.76
N ARG A 397 7.27 12.21 17.29
CA ARG A 397 8.36 12.47 16.35
C ARG A 397 9.71 12.03 16.93
N THR A 398 9.95 12.32 18.21
CA THR A 398 11.17 11.90 18.93
C THR A 398 11.28 10.37 18.96
N LEU A 399 10.21 9.67 19.29
CA LEU A 399 10.19 8.19 19.31
C LEU A 399 10.48 7.60 17.92
N ILE A 400 9.86 8.13 16.88
CA ILE A 400 10.12 7.66 15.50
C ILE A 400 11.58 7.91 15.10
N LEU A 401 12.15 9.06 15.44
CA LEU A 401 13.56 9.33 15.17
C LEU A 401 14.50 8.40 15.92
N GLN A 402 14.15 7.96 17.12
CA GLN A 402 14.93 6.97 17.88
C GLN A 402 14.90 5.60 17.17
N ASP A 403 13.74 5.17 16.66
CA ASP A 403 13.57 3.91 15.93
C ASP A 403 14.16 3.96 14.51
N THR A 404 14.46 5.15 13.99
CA THR A 404 14.98 5.33 12.64
C THR A 404 16.50 5.07 12.61
N PRO A 405 17.05 4.27 11.67
CA PRO A 405 18.47 4.03 11.54
C PRO A 405 19.30 5.31 11.36
N ALA A 406 20.54 5.30 11.83
CA ALA A 406 21.44 6.46 11.74
C ALA A 406 21.65 6.96 10.30
N SER A 407 21.72 6.03 9.34
CA SER A 407 21.81 6.35 7.90
C SER A 407 20.59 7.13 7.42
N GLU A 408 19.39 6.71 7.75
CA GLU A 408 18.16 7.40 7.38
C GLU A 408 17.96 8.71 8.14
N ARG A 409 18.35 8.76 9.43
CA ARG A 409 18.35 10.02 10.18
C ARG A 409 19.22 11.08 9.51
N LYS A 410 20.36 10.67 8.95
CA LYS A 410 21.22 11.56 8.18
C LYS A 410 20.52 12.05 6.91
N VAL A 411 19.85 11.17 6.17
CA VAL A 411 19.04 11.56 5.00
C VAL A 411 17.93 12.53 5.41
N LEU A 412 17.18 12.22 6.46
CA LEU A 412 16.13 13.10 7.01
C LEU A 412 16.68 14.48 7.34
N SER A 413 17.81 14.57 8.06
CA SER A 413 18.39 15.86 8.44
C SER A 413 18.79 16.71 7.24
N ILE A 414 19.33 16.08 6.19
CA ILE A 414 19.68 16.79 4.95
C ILE A 414 18.41 17.31 4.25
N LEU A 415 17.40 16.46 4.11
CA LEU A 415 16.13 16.84 3.48
C LEU A 415 15.41 17.95 4.27
N GLN A 416 15.40 17.86 5.60
CA GLN A 416 14.83 18.89 6.46
C GLN A 416 15.56 20.23 6.31
N GLN A 417 16.89 20.21 6.24
CA GLN A 417 17.68 21.43 5.98
C GLN A 417 17.32 22.05 4.63
N GLN A 418 17.26 21.23 3.55
CA GLN A 418 16.87 21.69 2.22
C GLN A 418 15.45 22.29 2.23
N ASN A 419 14.49 21.61 2.83
CA ASN A 419 13.12 22.08 2.94
C ASN A 419 13.03 23.38 3.78
N THR A 420 13.82 23.49 4.84
CA THR A 420 13.85 24.70 5.69
C THR A 420 14.39 25.90 4.92
N VAL A 421 15.43 25.71 4.11
CA VAL A 421 15.95 26.78 3.23
C VAL A 421 14.87 27.25 2.26
N ILE A 422 14.14 26.33 1.62
CA ILE A 422 13.05 26.67 0.70
C ILE A 422 11.93 27.44 1.43
N ILE A 423 11.57 27.02 2.64
CA ILE A 423 10.56 27.70 3.47
C ILE A 423 11.03 29.11 3.86
N GLU A 424 12.30 29.28 4.24
CA GLU A 424 12.87 30.56 4.61
C GLU A 424 12.99 31.49 3.40
N ASP A 425 13.43 30.98 2.25
CA ASP A 425 13.48 31.74 1.01
C ASP A 425 12.09 32.22 0.57
N ALA A 426 11.08 31.37 0.66
CA ALA A 426 9.70 31.75 0.38
C ALA A 426 9.20 32.84 1.35
N LYS A 427 9.54 32.76 2.65
CA LYS A 427 9.23 33.80 3.64
C LYS A 427 9.94 35.10 3.33
N GLN A 428 11.22 35.06 2.95
CA GLN A 428 11.98 36.25 2.56
C GLN A 428 11.45 36.87 1.28
N GLN A 429 11.06 36.06 0.30
CA GLN A 429 10.49 36.52 -0.95
C GLN A 429 9.11 37.18 -0.73
N LYS A 430 8.26 36.60 0.16
CA LYS A 430 7.01 37.26 0.58
C LYS A 430 7.28 38.61 1.28
N ARG A 431 8.30 38.69 2.16
CA ARG A 431 8.72 39.96 2.80
C ARG A 431 9.26 40.96 1.78
N ARG A 432 10.05 40.52 0.80
CA ARG A 432 10.57 41.38 -0.27
C ARG A 432 9.44 41.88 -1.18
N ASN A 433 8.47 41.02 -1.53
CA ASN A 433 7.29 41.39 -2.33
C ASN A 433 6.35 42.35 -1.58
N GLN A 434 6.30 42.30 -0.24
CA GLN A 434 5.62 43.30 0.58
C GLN A 434 6.39 44.64 0.65
N ILE A 435 7.71 44.64 0.46
CA ILE A 435 8.55 45.84 0.47
C ILE A 435 8.73 46.43 -0.93
N SER A 436 8.65 45.60 -1.99
CA SER A 436 8.83 46.03 -3.39
C SER A 436 7.55 45.92 -4.19
N ALA A 437 6.51 46.65 -3.79
CA ALA A 437 5.45 47.03 -4.73
C ALA A 437 5.95 47.95 -5.86
N VAL A 438 7.26 48.17 -5.92
CA VAL A 438 7.96 48.99 -6.93
C VAL A 438 9.33 48.34 -7.17
N GLU A 439 9.44 47.44 -8.13
CA GLU A 439 10.61 47.26 -9.02
C GLU A 439 10.54 45.93 -9.79
N GLU A 440 10.98 46.00 -11.03
CA GLU A 440 10.87 45.01 -12.11
C GLU A 440 11.41 43.63 -11.78
N ILE A 441 10.64 42.62 -12.21
CA ILE A 441 10.96 41.20 -12.16
C ILE A 441 12.12 40.88 -13.10
N ASN A 442 13.30 40.64 -12.57
CA ASN A 442 14.40 40.06 -13.31
C ASN A 442 14.37 38.54 -13.25
N LYS A 443 14.51 37.93 -14.43
CA LYS A 443 14.52 36.52 -14.82
C LYS A 443 15.20 35.63 -13.77
N ILE A 444 14.42 34.77 -13.12
CA ILE A 444 14.91 33.61 -12.37
C ILE A 444 14.92 32.41 -13.30
N ASP A 445 16.01 31.66 -13.25
CA ASP A 445 16.35 30.52 -14.10
C ASP A 445 15.30 29.40 -14.00
N PHE A 446 14.31 29.40 -14.87
CA PHE A 446 13.19 28.46 -14.88
C PHE A 446 13.60 27.02 -15.25
N ASP A 447 14.77 26.83 -15.88
CA ASP A 447 15.19 25.54 -16.41
C ASP A 447 15.49 24.50 -15.33
N VAL A 448 16.04 24.89 -14.18
CA VAL A 448 16.42 23.96 -13.10
C VAL A 448 15.19 23.38 -12.38
N LYS A 449 14.17 24.21 -12.08
CA LYS A 449 12.92 23.73 -11.46
C LYS A 449 12.14 22.79 -12.37
N ASN A 450 12.14 23.03 -13.68
CA ASN A 450 11.50 22.18 -14.65
C ASN A 450 12.22 20.83 -14.82
N GLN A 451 13.55 20.81 -14.74
CA GLN A 451 14.33 19.56 -14.76
C GLN A 451 14.01 18.66 -13.57
N VAL A 452 13.90 19.24 -12.36
CA VAL A 452 13.51 18.49 -11.15
C VAL A 452 12.10 17.91 -11.28
N LYS A 453 11.14 18.71 -11.77
CA LYS A 453 9.77 18.21 -12.02
C LYS A 453 9.73 17.09 -13.05
N LEU A 454 10.48 17.21 -14.13
CA LEU A 454 10.59 16.18 -15.15
C LEU A 454 11.22 14.89 -14.58
N GLY A 455 12.24 15.00 -13.73
CA GLY A 455 12.80 13.86 -13.00
C GLY A 455 11.75 13.12 -12.17
N GLN A 456 10.92 13.84 -11.42
CA GLN A 456 9.82 13.26 -10.65
C GLN A 456 8.78 12.57 -11.55
N VAL A 457 8.41 13.19 -12.67
CA VAL A 457 7.49 12.59 -13.67
C VAL A 457 8.07 11.28 -14.23
N TYR A 458 9.36 11.26 -14.57
CA TYR A 458 10.03 10.06 -15.04
C TYR A 458 10.03 8.96 -13.98
N THR A 459 10.33 9.30 -12.74
CA THR A 459 10.34 8.35 -11.61
C THR A 459 8.95 7.72 -11.43
N ILE A 460 7.90 8.53 -11.38
CA ILE A 460 6.53 8.04 -11.18
C ILE A 460 6.08 7.14 -12.35
N LEU A 461 6.25 7.61 -13.59
CA LEU A 461 5.81 6.85 -14.77
C LEU A 461 6.66 5.60 -14.99
N GLY A 462 7.95 5.64 -14.68
CA GLY A 462 8.84 4.47 -14.71
C GLY A 462 8.41 3.40 -13.71
N TYR A 463 8.08 3.81 -12.51
CA TYR A 463 7.58 2.89 -11.48
C TYR A 463 6.21 2.29 -11.82
N LEU A 464 5.37 3.03 -12.55
CA LEU A 464 4.11 2.53 -13.09
C LEU A 464 4.27 1.59 -14.30
N GLY A 465 5.52 1.26 -14.68
CA GLY A 465 5.84 0.27 -15.71
C GLY A 465 6.02 0.82 -17.12
N TYR A 466 6.03 2.13 -17.31
CA TYR A 466 6.31 2.72 -18.62
C TYR A 466 7.83 2.81 -18.87
N THR A 467 8.25 2.45 -20.10
CA THR A 467 9.65 2.56 -20.49
C THR A 467 10.05 4.02 -20.72
N GLU A 468 11.33 4.32 -20.54
CA GLU A 468 11.87 5.67 -20.76
C GLU A 468 11.57 6.20 -22.17
N THR A 469 11.61 5.32 -23.16
CA THR A 469 11.28 5.65 -24.56
C THR A 469 9.80 6.03 -24.75
N GLN A 470 8.90 5.33 -24.06
CA GLN A 470 7.47 5.65 -24.07
C GLN A 470 7.20 7.00 -23.41
N ILE A 471 7.81 7.24 -22.23
CA ILE A 471 7.68 8.50 -21.49
C ILE A 471 8.21 9.68 -22.32
N LYS A 472 9.40 9.56 -22.92
CA LYS A 472 9.98 10.60 -23.80
C LYS A 472 9.10 10.90 -25.01
N ARG A 473 8.51 9.86 -25.62
CA ARG A 473 7.59 10.04 -26.75
C ARG A 473 6.33 10.78 -26.34
N ALA A 474 5.67 10.35 -25.26
CA ALA A 474 4.47 10.98 -24.73
C ALA A 474 4.74 12.44 -24.32
N LEU A 475 5.88 12.71 -23.67
CA LEU A 475 6.29 14.04 -23.28
C LEU A 475 6.44 14.97 -24.50
N ARG A 476 7.14 14.53 -25.56
CA ARG A 476 7.29 15.31 -26.80
C ARG A 476 5.95 15.61 -27.45
N MET A 477 5.05 14.61 -27.54
CA MET A 477 3.73 14.78 -28.10
C MET A 477 2.88 15.76 -27.30
N SER A 478 2.91 15.66 -25.96
CA SER A 478 2.09 16.49 -25.08
C SER A 478 2.62 17.92 -25.00
N VAL A 479 3.93 18.14 -24.94
CA VAL A 479 4.55 19.48 -24.95
C VAL A 479 4.37 20.16 -26.31
N ASN A 480 4.44 19.43 -27.42
CA ASN A 480 4.17 19.98 -28.74
C ASN A 480 2.70 20.41 -28.92
N ALA A 481 1.78 19.67 -28.25
CA ALA A 481 0.35 20.01 -28.28
C ALA A 481 0.01 21.15 -27.29
N ASN A 482 0.73 21.27 -26.19
CA ASN A 482 0.55 22.31 -25.19
C ASN A 482 1.90 22.72 -24.60
N LYS A 483 2.43 23.86 -25.04
CA LYS A 483 3.74 24.38 -24.61
C LYS A 483 3.79 24.73 -23.11
N ASP A 484 2.63 24.99 -22.50
CA ASP A 484 2.54 25.38 -21.10
C ASP A 484 2.51 24.17 -20.14
N LEU A 485 2.44 22.94 -20.68
CA LEU A 485 2.42 21.71 -19.88
C LEU A 485 3.60 21.63 -18.91
N GLN A 486 4.78 22.08 -19.32
CA GLN A 486 6.01 22.09 -18.50
C GLN A 486 5.92 22.96 -17.24
N TYR A 487 4.98 23.90 -17.18
CA TYR A 487 4.78 24.82 -16.05
C TYR A 487 3.73 24.32 -15.06
N LEU A 488 3.01 23.23 -15.40
CA LEU A 488 2.00 22.65 -14.55
C LEU A 488 2.63 21.85 -13.39
N ASP A 489 1.80 21.50 -12.42
CA ASP A 489 2.20 20.61 -11.33
C ASP A 489 2.51 19.21 -11.87
N VAL A 490 3.39 18.48 -11.15
CA VAL A 490 3.83 17.13 -11.51
C VAL A 490 2.65 16.18 -11.73
N ASN A 491 1.59 16.27 -10.92
CA ASN A 491 0.41 15.41 -11.07
C ASN A 491 -0.33 15.66 -12.39
N PHE A 492 -0.53 16.93 -12.75
CA PHE A 492 -1.14 17.27 -14.04
C PHE A 492 -0.31 16.78 -15.21
N ILE A 493 1.02 16.89 -15.11
CA ILE A 493 1.92 16.37 -16.15
C ILE A 493 1.81 14.84 -16.20
N VAL A 494 1.83 14.16 -15.08
CA VAL A 494 1.69 12.69 -15.01
C VAL A 494 0.36 12.23 -15.60
N ASP A 495 -0.74 12.86 -15.24
CA ASP A 495 -2.07 12.51 -15.74
C ASP A 495 -2.22 12.78 -17.25
N ALA A 496 -1.69 13.90 -17.72
CA ALA A 496 -1.66 14.21 -19.14
C ALA A 496 -0.83 13.19 -19.93
N LEU A 497 0.31 12.78 -19.40
CA LEU A 497 1.17 11.78 -20.03
C LEU A 497 0.56 10.38 -19.96
N LYS A 498 -0.09 10.00 -18.86
CA LYS A 498 -0.85 8.75 -18.77
C LYS A 498 -1.91 8.67 -19.87
N LYS A 499 -2.75 9.70 -20.00
CA LYS A 499 -3.77 9.77 -21.07
C LYS A 499 -3.15 9.68 -22.47
N CYS A 500 -2.01 10.34 -22.68
CA CYS A 500 -1.28 10.28 -23.94
C CYS A 500 -0.71 8.87 -24.22
N LEU A 501 -0.19 8.21 -23.19
CA LEU A 501 0.36 6.86 -23.29
C LEU A 501 -0.73 5.81 -23.58
N ASP A 502 -1.94 6.02 -23.02
CA ASP A 502 -3.06 5.10 -23.21
C ASP A 502 -3.78 5.27 -24.54
N SER A 503 -4.00 6.53 -24.94
CA SER A 503 -4.77 6.85 -26.14
C SER A 503 -3.90 6.96 -27.39
N GLY A 504 -2.58 7.04 -27.24
CA GLY A 504 -1.64 7.33 -28.31
C GLY A 504 -1.74 8.76 -28.87
N LYS A 505 -2.55 9.63 -28.25
CA LYS A 505 -2.78 11.02 -28.65
C LYS A 505 -2.61 11.97 -27.47
N PRO A 506 -2.04 13.17 -27.66
CA PRO A 506 -1.92 14.16 -26.60
C PRO A 506 -3.31 14.68 -26.19
N ASP A 507 -3.50 14.94 -24.88
CA ASP A 507 -4.72 15.56 -24.38
C ASP A 507 -4.72 17.06 -24.75
N THR A 508 -5.51 17.42 -25.75
CA THR A 508 -5.64 18.81 -26.24
C THR A 508 -6.62 19.63 -25.39
N LYS A 509 -7.31 19.03 -24.43
CA LYS A 509 -8.32 19.69 -23.58
C LYS A 509 -7.75 20.29 -22.31
N ILE A 510 -6.49 20.08 -22.02
CA ILE A 510 -5.83 20.74 -20.89
C ILE A 510 -5.69 22.22 -21.26
N LYS A 511 -6.69 23.01 -20.88
CA LYS A 511 -6.54 24.47 -20.83
C LYS A 511 -5.61 24.76 -19.66
N ALA A 512 -4.36 25.08 -19.96
CA ALA A 512 -3.51 25.79 -19.01
C ALA A 512 -4.30 27.04 -18.63
N ILE A 513 -4.61 27.20 -17.35
CA ILE A 513 -4.97 28.50 -16.82
C ILE A 513 -3.72 29.33 -17.06
N SER A 514 -3.76 30.20 -18.05
CA SER A 514 -2.58 30.95 -18.46
C SER A 514 -2.15 31.78 -17.27
N ILE A 515 -0.85 31.86 -17.01
CA ILE A 515 -0.27 32.74 -16.00
C ILE A 515 -0.80 34.18 -16.19
N LYS A 516 -1.18 34.56 -17.41
CA LYS A 516 -1.88 35.81 -17.72
C LYS A 516 -3.29 35.91 -17.11
N GLU A 517 -4.05 34.82 -17.00
CA GLU A 517 -5.36 34.82 -16.37
C GLU A 517 -5.24 34.83 -14.84
N VAL A 518 -4.24 34.11 -14.27
CA VAL A 518 -3.96 34.15 -12.83
C VAL A 518 -3.48 35.56 -12.43
N ASN A 519 -2.59 36.17 -13.20
CA ASN A 519 -2.15 37.54 -12.96
C ASN A 519 -3.27 38.56 -13.16
N LYS A 520 -4.17 38.37 -14.15
CA LYS A 520 -5.33 39.24 -14.36
C LYS A 520 -6.36 39.12 -13.23
N THR A 521 -6.56 37.92 -12.70
CA THR A 521 -7.44 37.67 -11.56
C THR A 521 -6.82 38.23 -10.27
N ALA A 522 -5.51 38.05 -10.08
CA ALA A 522 -4.77 38.66 -8.96
C ALA A 522 -4.76 40.20 -9.03
N GLU A 523 -4.56 40.78 -10.21
CA GLU A 523 -4.64 42.25 -10.41
C GLU A 523 -6.07 42.78 -10.22
N SER A 524 -7.10 42.05 -10.61
CA SER A 524 -8.50 42.44 -10.38
C SER A 524 -8.86 42.40 -8.90
N VAL A 525 -8.43 41.36 -8.19
CA VAL A 525 -8.65 41.23 -6.73
C VAL A 525 -7.87 42.28 -5.94
N VAL A 526 -6.65 42.63 -6.36
CA VAL A 526 -5.88 43.70 -5.75
C VAL A 526 -6.52 45.07 -6.02
N LYS A 527 -7.00 45.33 -7.24
CA LYS A 527 -7.73 46.57 -7.55
C LYS A 527 -9.03 46.70 -6.79
N GLU A 528 -9.78 45.61 -6.63
CA GLU A 528 -11.03 45.58 -5.89
C GLU A 528 -10.80 45.82 -4.38
N ARG A 529 -9.73 45.30 -3.81
CA ARG A 529 -9.32 45.56 -2.41
C ARG A 529 -8.84 46.99 -2.19
N ILE A 530 -8.12 47.58 -3.17
CA ILE A 530 -7.68 48.98 -3.09
C ILE A 530 -8.87 49.95 -3.23
N GLN A 531 -9.92 49.60 -4.04
CA GLN A 531 -11.12 50.42 -4.15
C GLN A 531 -12.07 50.29 -2.95
N ASN A 532 -12.04 49.18 -2.24
CA ASN A 532 -12.90 48.93 -1.09
C ASN A 532 -12.24 49.28 0.28
N GLY A 533 -11.08 49.88 0.30
CA GLY A 533 -10.48 50.48 1.50
C GLY A 533 -10.11 49.49 2.61
N VAL A 534 -9.81 48.22 2.25
CA VAL A 534 -9.37 47.19 3.20
C VAL A 534 -7.97 46.68 2.83
#